data_fcd4a3f1dc4706c19e19636113476189
#
_entry.id   fcd4a3f1dc4706c19e19636113476189
#
_cell.length_a   1.000
_cell.length_b   1.000
_cell.length_c   1.000
_cell.angle_alpha   90.00
_cell.angle_beta   90.00
_cell.angle_gamma   90.00
#
_symmetry.space_group_name_H-M   'P 1'
#
loop_
_entity.id
_entity.type
_entity.pdbx_description
1 polymer ?
#
loop_
_entity_poly.entity_id
_entity_poly.type
_entity_poly.pdbx_seq_one_letter_code
_entity_poly.pdbx_strand_id
1 'polypeptide(L)'
;FTQGNGVSMNSQRTQKRTQRKGYDRYQLRRTLLRNKLDTLGMLPDDSLSYLPKLQLWGLRAKAVTQRIELNELGRVLLHLNQKRGYKSIKSDFSGDKKITDYVKSVKTRYDELKEMRLTIGELFFRRLTENAFFRCKEQVYPRQAYVEEFDCIMNCQRKFYPDILTDETIRCIRDETVSYTHLRA
;
A
#
# COMPACT_ATOMS: atom_id res chain seq x y z
N PHE A 1 -39.00 20.97 13.65
CA PHE A 1 -38.65 20.47 12.30
C PHE A 1 -37.25 20.97 11.97
N THR A 2 -36.22 20.19 12.27
CA THR A 2 -34.86 20.43 11.78
C THR A 2 -34.84 20.10 10.29
N GLN A 3 -34.56 21.09 9.46
CA GLN A 3 -34.27 20.90 8.03
C GLN A 3 -33.06 19.98 7.93
N GLY A 4 -33.31 18.70 7.68
CA GLY A 4 -32.25 17.75 7.38
C GLY A 4 -31.63 18.10 6.02
N ASN A 5 -30.31 18.09 5.95
CA ASN A 5 -29.52 18.30 4.73
C ASN A 5 -29.89 17.31 3.63
N GLY A 6 -31.03 17.34 3.00
CA GLY A 6 -31.45 16.63 1.78
C GLY A 6 -31.03 15.18 1.53
N VAL A 7 -30.21 14.61 2.41
CA VAL A 7 -29.67 13.24 2.30
C VAL A 7 -30.60 12.28 3.05
N SER A 8 -31.16 11.32 2.34
CA SER A 8 -32.08 10.35 2.94
C SER A 8 -31.38 9.56 4.07
N MET A 9 -32.14 9.22 5.14
CA MET A 9 -31.64 8.38 6.25
C MET A 9 -31.10 7.03 5.77
N ASN A 10 -31.65 6.50 4.69
CA ASN A 10 -31.17 5.26 4.08
C ASN A 10 -29.76 5.44 3.45
N SER A 11 -29.51 6.56 2.79
CA SER A 11 -28.18 6.89 2.24
C SER A 11 -27.13 6.99 3.34
N GLN A 12 -27.45 7.66 4.46
CA GLN A 12 -26.56 7.76 5.61
C GLN A 12 -26.23 6.38 6.23
N ARG A 13 -27.25 5.53 6.41
CA ARG A 13 -27.06 4.16 6.89
C ARG A 13 -26.17 3.34 5.97
N THR A 14 -26.40 3.43 4.67
CA THR A 14 -25.59 2.73 3.65
C THR A 14 -24.14 3.21 3.68
N GLN A 15 -23.92 4.52 3.80
CA GLN A 15 -22.59 5.09 3.91
C GLN A 15 -21.85 4.60 5.16
N LYS A 16 -22.50 4.60 6.33
CA LYS A 16 -21.92 4.09 7.57
C LYS A 16 -21.62 2.59 7.52
N ARG A 17 -22.50 1.79 6.90
CA ARG A 17 -22.26 0.35 6.66
C ARG A 17 -21.06 0.12 5.76
N THR A 18 -20.94 0.85 4.66
CA THR A 18 -19.81 0.76 3.72
C THR A 18 -18.50 1.14 4.41
N GLN A 19 -18.50 2.20 5.22
CA GLN A 19 -17.35 2.63 6.00
C GLN A 19 -16.90 1.54 6.98
N ARG A 20 -17.85 0.96 7.75
CA ARG A 20 -17.54 -0.16 8.69
C ARG A 20 -16.92 -1.33 7.94
N LYS A 21 -17.55 -1.81 6.87
CA LYS A 21 -16.99 -2.90 6.04
C LYS A 21 -15.59 -2.58 5.51
N GLY A 22 -15.30 -1.31 5.23
CA GLY A 22 -13.96 -0.86 4.84
C GLY A 22 -12.94 -1.05 5.96
N TYR A 23 -13.29 -0.66 7.18
CA TYR A 23 -12.43 -0.86 8.37
C TYR A 23 -12.23 -2.35 8.70
N ASP A 24 -13.29 -3.14 8.69
CA ASP A 24 -13.22 -4.58 8.97
C ASP A 24 -12.27 -5.28 7.97
N ARG A 25 -12.38 -4.95 6.68
CA ARG A 25 -11.48 -5.47 5.64
C ARG A 25 -10.03 -5.03 5.85
N TYR A 26 -9.80 -3.79 6.27
CA TYR A 26 -8.46 -3.30 6.58
C TYR A 26 -7.86 -4.06 7.75
N GLN A 27 -8.60 -4.20 8.85
CA GLN A 27 -8.15 -4.93 10.04
C GLN A 27 -7.87 -6.40 9.73
N LEU A 28 -8.78 -7.07 9.02
CA LEU A 28 -8.60 -8.47 8.64
C LEU A 28 -7.30 -8.69 7.87
N ARG A 29 -7.05 -7.90 6.81
CA ARG A 29 -5.82 -8.03 6.02
C ARG A 29 -4.57 -7.80 6.85
N ARG A 30 -4.60 -6.78 7.71
CA ARG A 30 -3.48 -6.47 8.59
C ARG A 30 -3.19 -7.63 9.54
N THR A 31 -4.23 -8.22 10.13
CA THR A 31 -4.10 -9.37 11.04
C THR A 31 -3.58 -10.60 10.29
N LEU A 32 -4.13 -10.92 9.13
CA LEU A 32 -3.69 -12.06 8.33
C LEU A 32 -2.22 -11.92 7.92
N LEU A 33 -1.82 -10.73 7.44
CA LEU A 33 -0.42 -10.47 7.10
C LEU A 33 0.48 -10.59 8.35
N ARG A 34 0.11 -10.02 9.49
CA ARG A 34 0.90 -10.13 10.72
C ARG A 34 1.09 -11.58 11.16
N ASN A 35 0.02 -12.36 11.17
CA ASN A 35 0.08 -13.78 11.52
C ASN A 35 1.00 -14.55 10.57
N LYS A 36 0.96 -14.24 9.27
CA LYS A 36 1.85 -14.87 8.30
C LYS A 36 3.31 -14.47 8.53
N LEU A 37 3.59 -13.19 8.79
CA LEU A 37 4.92 -12.71 9.10
C LEU A 37 5.48 -13.30 10.40
N ASP A 38 4.63 -13.48 11.41
CA ASP A 38 4.99 -14.13 12.67
C ASP A 38 5.41 -15.58 12.44
N THR A 39 4.61 -16.35 11.72
CA THR A 39 4.94 -17.75 11.34
C THR A 39 6.27 -17.86 10.60
N LEU A 40 6.67 -16.85 9.84
CA LEU A 40 7.91 -16.82 9.06
C LEU A 40 9.11 -16.22 9.82
N GLY A 41 8.93 -15.80 11.08
CA GLY A 41 9.97 -15.10 11.84
C GLY A 41 10.32 -13.71 11.29
N MET A 42 9.36 -13.07 10.59
CA MET A 42 9.54 -11.78 9.92
C MET A 42 8.79 -10.64 10.63
N LEU A 43 8.21 -10.89 11.81
CA LEU A 43 7.46 -9.87 12.52
C LEU A 43 8.41 -8.78 13.03
N PRO A 44 8.16 -7.48 12.70
CA PRO A 44 8.99 -6.40 13.20
C PRO A 44 8.83 -6.23 14.71
N ASP A 45 9.92 -5.93 15.39
CA ASP A 45 9.94 -5.55 16.78
C ASP A 45 9.37 -4.13 17.02
N ASP A 46 9.34 -3.69 18.26
CA ASP A 46 8.79 -2.38 18.61
C ASP A 46 9.62 -1.23 18.03
N SER A 47 10.94 -1.38 17.94
CA SER A 47 11.84 -0.36 17.39
C SER A 47 11.54 -0.11 15.91
N LEU A 48 11.35 -1.16 15.14
CA LEU A 48 10.97 -1.10 13.73
C LEU A 48 9.52 -0.63 13.53
N SER A 49 8.63 -0.91 14.48
CA SER A 49 7.22 -0.50 14.40
C SER A 49 7.04 1.02 14.43
N TYR A 50 7.91 1.73 15.11
CA TYR A 50 7.87 3.18 15.30
C TYR A 50 8.94 3.95 14.50
N LEU A 51 9.49 3.37 13.44
CA LEU A 51 10.47 4.04 12.59
C LEU A 51 9.98 5.42 12.11
N PRO A 52 10.82 6.47 12.19
CA PRO A 52 10.56 7.76 11.59
C PRO A 52 10.26 7.65 10.09
N LYS A 53 9.43 8.57 9.59
CA LYS A 53 8.96 8.56 8.19
C LYS A 53 10.10 8.41 7.17
N LEU A 54 11.17 9.20 7.31
CA LEU A 54 12.31 9.16 6.40
C LEU A 54 13.00 7.78 6.42
N GLN A 55 13.23 7.24 7.61
CA GLN A 55 13.89 5.93 7.78
C GLN A 55 13.04 4.81 7.19
N LEU A 56 11.70 4.84 7.40
CA LEU A 56 10.80 3.83 6.85
C LEU A 56 10.77 3.85 5.31
N TRP A 57 10.78 5.03 4.69
CA TRP A 57 10.85 5.13 3.24
C TRP A 57 12.25 4.76 2.72
N GLY A 58 13.31 5.07 3.46
CA GLY A 58 14.68 4.65 3.16
C GLY A 58 14.84 3.14 3.22
N LEU A 59 14.28 2.49 4.23
CA LEU A 59 14.26 1.04 4.35
C LEU A 59 13.53 0.37 3.17
N ARG A 60 12.41 0.95 2.76
CA ARG A 60 11.62 0.48 1.62
C ARG A 60 12.39 0.64 0.29
N ALA A 61 13.12 1.74 0.10
CA ALA A 61 14.00 1.95 -1.04
C ALA A 61 15.17 0.97 -1.04
N LYS A 62 15.81 0.77 0.11
CA LYS A 62 16.91 -0.18 0.30
C LYS A 62 16.50 -1.62 -0.04
N ALA A 63 15.27 -2.02 0.31
CA ALA A 63 14.74 -3.36 0.08
C ALA A 63 14.69 -3.77 -1.40
N VAL A 64 14.63 -2.81 -2.32
CA VAL A 64 14.61 -3.07 -3.78
C VAL A 64 15.96 -3.48 -4.33
N THR A 65 17.06 -2.99 -3.73
CA THR A 65 18.42 -3.13 -4.31
C THR A 65 19.41 -3.88 -3.42
N GLN A 66 19.16 -3.93 -2.10
CA GLN A 66 20.09 -4.46 -1.12
C GLN A 66 19.41 -5.45 -0.19
N ARG A 67 20.22 -6.33 0.44
CA ARG A 67 19.73 -7.16 1.54
C ARG A 67 19.28 -6.30 2.71
N ILE A 68 18.14 -6.65 3.28
CA ILE A 68 17.67 -6.15 4.58
C ILE A 68 17.37 -7.34 5.50
N GLU A 69 17.27 -7.12 6.80
CA GLU A 69 16.94 -8.18 7.75
C GLU A 69 15.47 -8.61 7.61
N LEU A 70 15.14 -9.85 8.03
CA LEU A 70 13.80 -10.42 7.85
C LEU A 70 12.71 -9.61 8.57
N ASN A 71 12.99 -9.12 9.78
CA ASN A 71 12.07 -8.27 10.53
C ASN A 71 11.92 -6.87 9.88
N GLU A 72 12.97 -6.33 9.26
CA GLU A 72 12.91 -5.13 8.45
C GLU A 72 12.03 -5.34 7.20
N LEU A 73 12.18 -6.50 6.53
CA LEU A 73 11.33 -6.87 5.40
C LEU A 73 9.86 -6.97 5.83
N GLY A 74 9.60 -7.58 6.97
CA GLY A 74 8.26 -7.61 7.56
C GLY A 74 7.68 -6.21 7.79
N ARG A 75 8.51 -5.25 8.26
CA ARG A 75 8.09 -3.85 8.42
C ARG A 75 7.74 -3.17 7.09
N VAL A 76 8.53 -3.43 6.05
CA VAL A 76 8.27 -2.93 4.69
C VAL A 76 6.95 -3.48 4.15
N LEU A 77 6.68 -4.77 4.32
CA LEU A 77 5.44 -5.42 3.88
C LEU A 77 4.21 -4.89 4.60
N LEU A 78 4.30 -4.65 5.91
CA LEU A 78 3.23 -4.00 6.67
C LEU A 78 2.98 -2.56 6.20
N HIS A 79 4.01 -1.84 5.79
CA HIS A 79 3.85 -0.50 5.21
C HIS A 79 3.19 -0.55 3.83
N LEU A 80 3.57 -1.49 2.97
CA LEU A 80 2.90 -1.74 1.68
C LEU A 80 1.43 -2.10 1.86
N ASN A 81 1.09 -2.95 2.82
CA ASN A 81 -0.30 -3.30 3.14
C ASN A 81 -1.14 -2.06 3.51
N GLN A 82 -0.56 -1.07 4.19
CA GLN A 82 -1.23 0.19 4.53
C GLN A 82 -1.40 1.11 3.32
N LYS A 83 -0.47 1.08 2.36
CA LYS A 83 -0.38 1.99 1.22
C LYS A 83 -0.57 1.22 -0.09
N ARG A 84 -1.80 0.80 -0.36
CA ARG A 84 -2.13 -0.10 -1.49
C ARG A 84 -2.40 0.59 -2.82
N GLY A 85 -2.39 1.92 -2.85
CA GLY A 85 -2.67 2.68 -4.05
C GLY A 85 -4.16 2.74 -4.44
N TYR A 86 -4.40 3.55 -5.46
CA TYR A 86 -5.71 3.79 -6.03
C TYR A 86 -6.14 2.60 -6.91
N LYS A 87 -7.38 2.17 -6.75
CA LYS A 87 -8.02 1.23 -7.65
C LYS A 87 -9.11 1.96 -8.43
N SER A 88 -9.00 1.98 -9.74
CA SER A 88 -10.04 2.49 -10.63
C SER A 88 -11.39 1.81 -10.36
N ILE A 89 -12.46 2.59 -10.31
CA ILE A 89 -13.83 2.14 -10.08
C ILE A 89 -14.66 2.51 -11.31
N LYS A 90 -15.77 1.83 -11.55
CA LYS A 90 -16.68 2.13 -12.67
C LYS A 90 -17.18 3.58 -12.70
N SER A 91 -17.32 4.22 -11.52
CA SER A 91 -17.69 5.64 -11.37
C SER A 91 -16.66 6.61 -11.94
N ASP A 92 -15.40 6.20 -12.11
CA ASP A 92 -14.34 7.06 -12.67
C ASP A 92 -14.58 7.37 -14.16
N PHE A 93 -15.47 6.62 -14.79
CA PHE A 93 -15.91 6.79 -16.18
C PHE A 93 -17.28 7.48 -16.30
N SER A 94 -17.80 8.04 -15.20
CA SER A 94 -19.14 8.64 -15.15
C SER A 94 -19.29 9.99 -15.87
N GLY A 95 -18.20 10.51 -16.47
CA GLY A 95 -18.22 11.80 -17.16
C GLY A 95 -18.08 13.03 -16.25
N ASP A 96 -17.99 12.85 -14.92
CA ASP A 96 -17.69 13.95 -14.00
C ASP A 96 -16.26 14.45 -14.25
N LYS A 97 -16.15 15.74 -14.64
CA LYS A 97 -14.88 16.37 -14.98
C LYS A 97 -13.85 16.30 -13.85
N LYS A 98 -14.27 16.47 -12.61
CA LYS A 98 -13.36 16.41 -11.44
C LYS A 98 -12.79 15.01 -11.23
N ILE A 99 -13.61 13.98 -11.38
CA ILE A 99 -13.18 12.58 -11.27
C ILE A 99 -12.22 12.24 -12.41
N THR A 100 -12.53 12.68 -13.62
CA THR A 100 -11.68 12.47 -14.81
C THR A 100 -10.31 13.13 -14.64
N ASP A 101 -10.24 14.37 -14.14
CA ASP A 101 -8.97 15.07 -13.91
C ASP A 101 -8.13 14.41 -12.80
N TYR A 102 -8.76 13.92 -11.75
CA TYR A 102 -8.09 13.14 -10.72
C TYR A 102 -7.48 11.85 -11.27
N VAL A 103 -8.25 11.08 -12.03
CA VAL A 103 -7.77 9.83 -12.65
C VAL A 103 -6.61 10.10 -13.61
N LYS A 104 -6.71 11.17 -14.42
CA LYS A 104 -5.61 11.62 -15.30
C LYS A 104 -4.35 11.93 -14.50
N SER A 105 -4.47 12.70 -13.40
CA SER A 105 -3.32 13.06 -12.56
C SER A 105 -2.64 11.84 -11.92
N VAL A 106 -3.41 10.82 -11.53
CA VAL A 106 -2.87 9.55 -11.03
C VAL A 106 -2.10 8.80 -12.11
N LYS A 107 -2.64 8.79 -13.34
CA LYS A 107 -1.98 8.17 -14.49
C LYS A 107 -0.68 8.89 -14.86
N THR A 108 -0.71 10.22 -14.99
CA THR A 108 0.49 11.01 -15.30
C THR A 108 1.63 10.75 -14.31
N ARG A 109 1.32 10.76 -13.00
CA ARG A 109 2.35 10.44 -11.98
C ARG A 109 2.92 9.02 -12.12
N TYR A 110 2.11 8.09 -12.56
CA TYR A 110 2.57 6.72 -12.78
C TYR A 110 3.48 6.62 -14.01
N ASP A 111 3.14 7.34 -15.07
CA ASP A 111 3.96 7.40 -16.28
C ASP A 111 5.31 8.07 -15.97
N GLU A 112 5.32 9.19 -15.23
CA GLU A 112 6.54 9.84 -14.71
C GLU A 112 7.40 8.89 -13.85
N LEU A 113 6.77 8.09 -12.97
CA LEU A 113 7.48 7.11 -12.13
C LEU A 113 8.19 6.07 -12.99
N LYS A 114 7.54 5.60 -14.07
CA LYS A 114 8.10 4.64 -15.02
C LYS A 114 9.27 5.23 -15.82
N GLU A 115 9.14 6.46 -16.27
CA GLU A 115 10.23 7.18 -16.97
C GLU A 115 11.47 7.32 -16.10
N MET A 116 11.27 7.62 -14.81
CA MET A 116 12.37 7.67 -13.84
C MET A 116 12.95 6.30 -13.48
N ARG A 117 12.30 5.21 -13.84
CA ARG A 117 12.67 3.82 -13.49
C ARG A 117 12.83 3.60 -11.98
N LEU A 118 12.01 4.29 -11.18
CA LEU A 118 12.02 4.20 -9.72
C LEU A 118 10.78 3.48 -9.21
N THR A 119 10.90 2.85 -8.06
CA THR A 119 9.75 2.42 -7.27
C THR A 119 9.19 3.60 -6.46
N ILE A 120 7.97 3.46 -5.94
CA ILE A 120 7.36 4.49 -5.07
C ILE A 120 8.22 4.72 -3.82
N GLY A 121 8.81 3.65 -3.26
CA GLY A 121 9.70 3.72 -2.10
C GLY A 121 10.92 4.58 -2.36
N GLU A 122 11.60 4.33 -3.48
CA GLU A 122 12.78 5.09 -3.89
C GLU A 122 12.44 6.57 -4.18
N LEU A 123 11.36 6.82 -4.92
CA LEU A 123 10.91 8.18 -5.22
C LEU A 123 10.59 8.97 -3.95
N PHE A 124 9.83 8.37 -3.03
CA PHE A 124 9.43 9.07 -1.80
C PHE A 124 10.60 9.25 -0.83
N PHE A 125 11.53 8.30 -0.77
CA PHE A 125 12.76 8.47 -0.01
C PHE A 125 13.58 9.65 -0.56
N ARG A 126 13.80 9.71 -1.87
CA ARG A 126 14.49 10.82 -2.53
C ARG A 126 13.83 12.17 -2.24
N ARG A 127 12.50 12.27 -2.44
CA ARG A 127 11.75 13.50 -2.19
C ARG A 127 11.79 13.95 -0.73
N LEU A 128 11.79 13.01 0.21
CA LEU A 128 11.88 13.29 1.64
C LEU A 128 13.29 13.70 2.06
N THR A 129 14.31 13.21 1.39
CA THR A 129 15.69 13.64 1.60
C THR A 129 15.91 15.08 1.10
N GLU A 130 15.30 15.43 -0.04
CA GLU A 130 15.32 16.79 -0.60
C GLU A 130 14.47 17.76 0.24
N ASN A 131 13.31 17.32 0.74
CA ASN A 131 12.36 18.13 1.50
C ASN A 131 11.66 17.30 2.59
N ALA A 132 12.05 17.47 3.84
CA ALA A 132 11.49 16.77 4.99
C ALA A 132 9.95 17.00 5.17
N PHE A 133 9.42 18.10 4.67
CA PHE A 133 7.99 18.45 4.73
C PHE A 133 7.17 17.84 3.57
N PHE A 134 7.79 17.10 2.66
CA PHE A 134 7.10 16.48 1.53
C PHE A 134 5.92 15.62 2.00
N ARG A 135 4.73 15.88 1.42
CA ARG A 135 3.46 15.24 1.82
C ARG A 135 3.17 14.00 0.98
N CYS A 136 3.75 12.86 1.35
CA CYS A 136 3.50 11.58 0.67
C CYS A 136 2.01 11.19 0.57
N LYS A 137 1.15 11.67 1.49
CA LYS A 137 -0.29 11.35 1.49
C LYS A 137 -1.04 11.99 0.31
N GLU A 138 -0.57 13.09 -0.20
CA GLU A 138 -1.15 13.82 -1.33
C GLU A 138 -0.76 13.21 -2.68
N GLN A 139 0.28 12.37 -2.68
CA GLN A 139 0.77 11.69 -3.88
C GLN A 139 0.13 10.31 -3.99
N VAL A 140 -0.92 10.22 -4.79
CA VAL A 140 -1.63 8.96 -5.01
C VAL A 140 -1.14 8.32 -6.32
N TYR A 141 -0.83 7.04 -6.24
CA TYR A 141 -0.40 6.18 -7.35
C TYR A 141 -1.42 5.06 -7.58
N PRO A 142 -1.52 4.50 -8.79
CA PRO A 142 -2.36 3.34 -9.03
C PRO A 142 -1.83 2.12 -8.27
N ARG A 143 -2.72 1.18 -7.98
CA ARG A 143 -2.34 -0.07 -7.28
C ARG A 143 -1.24 -0.83 -8.00
N GLN A 144 -1.21 -0.79 -9.32
CA GLN A 144 -0.22 -1.46 -10.14
C GLN A 144 1.21 -1.05 -9.75
N ALA A 145 1.46 0.23 -9.47
CA ALA A 145 2.78 0.70 -9.02
C ALA A 145 3.23 0.06 -7.68
N TYR A 146 2.29 -0.22 -6.77
CA TYR A 146 2.60 -0.92 -5.51
C TYR A 146 2.81 -2.41 -5.71
N VAL A 147 2.14 -3.03 -6.68
CA VAL A 147 2.38 -4.43 -7.07
C VAL A 147 3.77 -4.57 -7.67
N GLU A 148 4.13 -3.69 -8.60
CA GLU A 148 5.46 -3.69 -9.23
C GLU A 148 6.58 -3.48 -8.19
N GLU A 149 6.40 -2.56 -7.25
CA GLU A 149 7.35 -2.38 -6.17
C GLU A 149 7.46 -3.62 -5.26
N PHE A 150 6.33 -4.25 -4.91
CA PHE A 150 6.34 -5.50 -4.17
C PHE A 150 7.14 -6.58 -4.92
N ASP A 151 6.92 -6.72 -6.22
CA ASP A 151 7.62 -7.71 -7.05
C ASP A 151 9.15 -7.41 -7.12
N CYS A 152 9.54 -6.14 -7.25
CA CYS A 152 10.95 -5.73 -7.20
C CYS A 152 11.60 -6.10 -5.86
N ILE A 153 10.93 -5.79 -4.74
CA ILE A 153 11.40 -6.12 -3.39
C ILE A 153 11.56 -7.65 -3.25
N MET A 154 10.54 -8.43 -3.60
CA MET A 154 10.57 -9.89 -3.45
C MET A 154 11.66 -10.53 -4.33
N ASN A 155 11.82 -10.07 -5.57
CA ASN A 155 12.85 -10.55 -6.47
C ASN A 155 14.26 -10.25 -5.95
N CYS A 156 14.47 -9.13 -5.27
CA CYS A 156 15.74 -8.81 -4.64
C CYS A 156 15.97 -9.67 -3.38
N GLN A 157 15.01 -9.68 -2.44
CA GLN A 157 15.17 -10.32 -1.14
C GLN A 157 15.22 -11.86 -1.23
N ARG A 158 14.53 -12.46 -2.20
CA ARG A 158 14.58 -13.91 -2.47
C ARG A 158 15.99 -14.42 -2.74
N LYS A 159 16.88 -13.60 -3.32
CA LYS A 159 18.29 -13.98 -3.56
C LYS A 159 19.05 -14.23 -2.26
N PHE A 160 18.63 -13.60 -1.17
CA PHE A 160 19.28 -13.69 0.15
C PHE A 160 18.55 -14.66 1.08
N TYR A 161 17.27 -14.94 0.86
CA TYR A 161 16.41 -15.78 1.70
C TYR A 161 15.62 -16.80 0.87
N PRO A 162 16.28 -17.65 0.04
CA PRO A 162 15.57 -18.55 -0.88
C PRO A 162 14.71 -19.59 -0.17
N ASP A 163 15.13 -20.04 1.02
CA ASP A 163 14.42 -21.07 1.80
C ASP A 163 13.12 -20.54 2.45
N ILE A 164 13.07 -19.24 2.74
CA ILE A 164 11.92 -18.58 3.36
C ILE A 164 10.98 -18.00 2.29
N LEU A 165 11.54 -17.32 1.29
CA LEU A 165 10.80 -16.64 0.24
C LEU A 165 10.59 -17.56 -0.99
N THR A 166 9.95 -18.71 -0.75
CA THR A 166 9.52 -19.62 -1.82
C THR A 166 8.40 -18.98 -2.65
N ASP A 167 8.12 -19.54 -3.83
CA ASP A 167 7.04 -19.06 -4.70
C ASP A 167 5.67 -19.08 -3.98
N GLU A 168 5.42 -20.11 -3.20
CA GLU A 168 4.20 -20.22 -2.41
C GLU A 168 4.12 -19.16 -1.31
N THR A 169 5.20 -18.95 -0.57
CA THR A 169 5.30 -17.92 0.47
C THR A 169 5.09 -16.52 -0.14
N ILE A 170 5.76 -16.19 -1.23
CA ILE A 170 5.62 -14.91 -1.92
C ILE A 170 4.18 -14.71 -2.40
N ARG A 171 3.52 -15.72 -2.97
CA ARG A 171 2.13 -15.65 -3.40
C ARG A 171 1.21 -15.36 -2.24
N CYS A 172 1.33 -16.08 -1.12
CA CYS A 172 0.53 -15.85 0.08
C CYS A 172 0.72 -14.44 0.65
N ILE A 173 1.96 -13.97 0.75
CA ILE A 173 2.28 -12.61 1.23
C ILE A 173 1.71 -11.55 0.27
N ARG A 174 1.81 -11.77 -1.05
CA ARG A 174 1.28 -10.87 -2.08
C ARG A 174 -0.22 -10.67 -1.95
N ASP A 175 -0.98 -11.75 -1.72
CA ASP A 175 -2.43 -11.69 -1.58
C ASP A 175 -2.85 -10.82 -0.41
N GLU A 176 -2.16 -10.87 0.72
CA GLU A 176 -2.46 -10.04 1.88
C GLU A 176 -1.87 -8.62 1.78
N THR A 177 -0.78 -8.43 1.05
CA THR A 177 -0.08 -7.15 0.98
C THR A 177 -0.65 -6.22 -0.07
N VAL A 178 -0.71 -6.61 -1.33
CA VAL A 178 -1.04 -5.73 -2.48
C VAL A 178 -2.24 -6.20 -3.29
N SER A 179 -2.65 -7.48 -3.22
CA SER A 179 -3.78 -8.00 -3.97
C SER A 179 -5.13 -7.60 -3.37
N TYR A 180 -6.21 -7.89 -4.08
CA TYR A 180 -7.56 -7.61 -3.63
C TYR A 180 -8.08 -8.77 -2.77
N THR A 181 -8.30 -8.52 -1.51
CA THR A 181 -8.93 -9.52 -0.61
C THR A 181 -10.44 -9.50 -0.82
N HIS A 182 -10.97 -10.55 -1.44
CA HIS A 182 -12.39 -10.83 -1.36
C HIS A 182 -12.69 -11.41 0.02
N LEU A 183 -13.32 -10.62 0.89
CA LEU A 183 -14.04 -11.22 2.01
C LEU A 183 -15.19 -12.03 1.39
N ARG A 184 -15.06 -13.34 1.34
CA ARG A 184 -16.21 -14.21 1.19
C ARG A 184 -17.05 -13.99 2.45
N ALA A 185 -18.29 -13.54 2.26
CA ALA A 185 -19.27 -13.41 3.32
C ALA A 185 -19.60 -14.80 3.86
#